data_34d7f3234b71ce94888ed3eb14508303
#
_entry.id   34d7f3234b71ce94888ed3eb14508303
#
_cell.length_a   1.000
_cell.length_b   1.000
_cell.length_c   1.000
_cell.angle_alpha   90.00
_cell.angle_beta   90.00
_cell.angle_gamma   90.00
#
_symmetry.space_group_name_H-M   'P 1'
#
loop_
_entity.id
_entity.type
_entity.pdbx_description
1 polymer ?
#
loop_
_entity_poly.entity_id
_entity_poly.type
_entity_poly.pdbx_seq_one_letter_code
_entity_poly.pdbx_strand_id
1 'polypeptide(L)'
;MKNLKLIFKKLCIVLPVFFLTYSCSDDESANEEVVFTETELKAVLETDDITGGVDIALYDLFSNQNSTGKSTNEECYSAVYSDTGYTATFNNCVLNGTASVNGTLTVTYDQQGEAGSFTASYVDFYVGETKINGSRSYVFSTNTDQSSITFEVTSDMMVEMEDGSIISDNGTKSTTITFEDTPTYSIDGTWTVVYEGNTYNVMVNSSLTSGIGCNYISSGDMNISKNGLSVNVDFGDGTCDDVATLTYPNGVEEEITLRD
;
A
#
# COMPACT_ATOMS: atom_id res chain seq x y z
N MET A 1 7.64 19.72 77.96
CA MET A 1 7.02 19.34 79.23
C MET A 1 6.36 18.00 78.99
N LYS A 2 6.94 16.98 79.58
CA LYS A 2 6.35 16.06 80.59
C LYS A 2 5.12 15.33 80.02
N ASN A 3 4.93 14.03 80.08
CA ASN A 3 5.45 12.84 80.75
C ASN A 3 4.80 11.65 80.04
N LEU A 4 5.45 10.55 79.80
CA LEU A 4 5.92 9.48 80.64
C LEU A 4 4.85 8.45 81.04
N LYS A 5 5.18 7.21 80.76
CA LYS A 5 4.84 5.93 81.49
C LYS A 5 3.51 5.29 81.07
N LEU A 6 3.35 3.98 81.10
CA LEU A 6 4.12 2.85 81.58
C LEU A 6 3.40 1.54 81.16
N ILE A 7 4.11 0.54 80.71
CA ILE A 7 4.02 -0.88 81.00
C ILE A 7 2.63 -1.55 81.09
N PHE A 8 2.38 -2.59 80.29
CA PHE A 8 2.11 -3.92 80.86
C PHE A 8 2.39 -5.05 79.89
N LYS A 9 3.27 -5.92 80.33
CA LYS A 9 3.54 -7.27 79.83
C LYS A 9 2.27 -8.11 79.84
N LYS A 10 1.97 -8.84 78.78
CA LYS A 10 1.46 -10.21 78.87
C LYS A 10 1.91 -11.01 77.67
N LEU A 11 2.70 -11.98 77.98
CA LEU A 11 3.17 -13.14 77.26
C LEU A 11 1.96 -14.01 76.83
N CYS A 12 1.74 -14.21 75.54
CA CYS A 12 0.95 -15.31 75.04
C CYS A 12 1.71 -15.95 73.86
N ILE A 13 2.18 -17.14 74.12
CA ILE A 13 2.72 -18.09 73.17
C ILE A 13 1.57 -18.53 72.27
N VAL A 14 1.65 -18.26 70.95
CA VAL A 14 0.77 -18.90 69.95
C VAL A 14 1.64 -19.36 68.80
N LEU A 15 1.51 -20.62 68.45
CA LEU A 15 2.16 -21.38 67.38
C LEU A 15 2.20 -20.64 66.04
N PRO A 16 3.28 -20.82 65.27
CA PRO A 16 3.26 -20.43 63.87
C PRO A 16 2.47 -21.46 63.05
N VAL A 17 1.28 -21.10 62.65
CA VAL A 17 0.59 -21.78 61.53
C VAL A 17 1.27 -21.39 60.25
N PHE A 18 1.99 -22.32 59.66
CA PHE A 18 2.58 -22.20 58.33
C PHE A 18 1.42 -22.21 57.33
N PHE A 19 0.97 -21.06 56.91
CA PHE A 19 0.17 -20.91 55.68
C PHE A 19 1.18 -20.96 54.52
N LEU A 20 1.25 -22.11 53.88
CA LEU A 20 1.79 -22.23 52.50
C LEU A 20 0.80 -21.52 51.58
N THR A 21 1.07 -20.26 51.30
CA THR A 21 0.46 -19.60 50.16
C THR A 21 1.13 -20.16 48.90
N TYR A 22 0.45 -21.08 48.24
CA TYR A 22 0.71 -21.34 46.83
C TYR A 22 0.41 -20.06 46.06
N SER A 23 1.46 -19.28 45.78
CA SER A 23 1.39 -18.26 44.74
C SER A 23 1.41 -19.03 43.42
N CYS A 24 0.24 -19.29 42.84
CA CYS A 24 0.14 -19.45 41.41
C CYS A 24 0.57 -18.12 40.84
N SER A 25 1.78 -18.01 40.29
CA SER A 25 2.05 -17.04 39.24
C SER A 25 1.35 -17.59 38.02
N ASP A 26 0.13 -17.13 37.77
CA ASP A 26 -0.38 -17.09 36.45
C ASP A 26 0.54 -16.14 35.69
N ASP A 27 1.52 -16.71 34.98
CA ASP A 27 2.06 -16.08 33.78
C ASP A 27 0.90 -16.03 32.78
N GLU A 28 0.02 -15.06 32.97
CA GLU A 28 -0.73 -14.52 31.85
C GLU A 28 0.36 -13.93 30.93
N SER A 29 0.82 -14.77 30.01
CA SER A 29 1.30 -14.26 28.73
C SER A 29 0.15 -13.39 28.24
N ALA A 30 0.28 -12.08 28.40
CA ALA A 30 -0.57 -11.15 27.68
C ALA A 30 -0.37 -11.53 26.21
N ASN A 31 -1.29 -12.33 25.67
CA ASN A 31 -1.52 -12.37 24.25
C ASN A 31 -1.85 -10.90 23.93
N GLU A 32 -0.87 -10.15 23.40
CA GLU A 32 -1.18 -8.90 22.75
C GLU A 32 -2.20 -9.26 21.69
N GLU A 33 -3.42 -8.85 21.93
CA GLU A 33 -4.51 -9.03 20.98
C GLU A 33 -4.08 -8.28 19.74
N VAL A 34 -3.70 -9.01 18.70
CA VAL A 34 -3.30 -8.40 17.43
C VAL A 34 -4.54 -7.69 16.91
N VAL A 35 -4.51 -6.38 16.91
CA VAL A 35 -5.61 -5.53 16.46
C VAL A 35 -5.15 -4.81 15.20
N PHE A 36 -6.03 -4.71 14.21
CA PHE A 36 -5.85 -3.76 13.12
C PHE A 36 -6.28 -2.37 13.59
N THR A 37 -5.46 -1.38 13.35
CA THR A 37 -5.85 0.02 13.53
C THR A 37 -6.31 0.60 12.19
N GLU A 38 -7.23 1.56 12.23
CA GLU A 38 -7.66 2.29 11.04
C GLU A 38 -6.46 2.94 10.31
N THR A 39 -5.51 3.49 11.06
CA THR A 39 -4.27 4.07 10.51
C THR A 39 -3.45 3.05 9.71
N GLU A 40 -3.28 1.82 10.21
CA GLU A 40 -2.56 0.76 9.51
C GLU A 40 -3.29 0.37 8.21
N LEU A 41 -4.61 0.23 8.27
CA LEU A 41 -5.41 -0.11 7.08
C LEU A 41 -5.35 1.00 6.04
N LYS A 42 -5.50 2.27 6.45
CA LYS A 42 -5.33 3.42 5.56
C LYS A 42 -3.95 3.45 4.92
N ALA A 43 -2.87 3.25 5.68
CA ALA A 43 -1.51 3.21 5.13
C ALA A 43 -1.33 2.11 4.05
N VAL A 44 -1.93 0.93 4.25
CA VAL A 44 -1.90 -0.15 3.24
C VAL A 44 -2.68 0.25 1.98
N LEU A 45 -3.86 0.89 2.12
CA LEU A 45 -4.69 1.35 1.01
C LEU A 45 -4.04 2.51 0.25
N GLU A 46 -3.47 3.49 0.96
CA GLU A 46 -2.79 4.64 0.37
C GLU A 46 -1.54 4.25 -0.43
N THR A 47 -0.87 3.16 -0.05
CA THR A 47 0.29 2.67 -0.79
C THR A 47 -0.04 2.40 -2.26
N ASP A 48 -1.23 1.90 -2.55
CA ASP A 48 -1.69 1.65 -3.92
C ASP A 48 -1.92 2.95 -4.69
N ASP A 49 -2.47 3.97 -4.07
CA ASP A 49 -2.68 5.28 -4.68
C ASP A 49 -1.35 5.98 -5.01
N ILE A 50 -0.39 5.94 -4.09
CA ILE A 50 0.94 6.54 -4.28
C ILE A 50 1.68 5.86 -5.42
N THR A 51 1.68 4.52 -5.43
CA THR A 51 2.32 3.76 -6.50
C THR A 51 1.60 3.91 -7.85
N GLY A 52 0.29 4.15 -7.86
CA GLY A 52 -0.49 4.50 -9.05
C GLY A 52 -0.09 5.83 -9.67
N GLY A 53 0.30 6.83 -8.87
CA GLY A 53 0.82 8.12 -9.37
C GLY A 53 2.08 7.97 -10.22
N VAL A 54 2.90 6.96 -9.95
CA VAL A 54 4.08 6.60 -10.73
C VAL A 54 3.70 6.07 -12.11
N ASP A 55 2.62 5.29 -12.20
CA ASP A 55 2.12 4.75 -13.47
C ASP A 55 1.59 5.85 -14.39
N ILE A 56 1.02 6.92 -13.82
CA ILE A 56 0.59 8.11 -14.57
C ILE A 56 1.80 8.80 -15.23
N ALA A 57 2.91 8.96 -14.51
CA ALA A 57 4.13 9.55 -15.05
C ALA A 57 4.70 8.70 -16.21
N LEU A 58 4.69 7.37 -16.06
CA LEU A 58 5.05 6.44 -17.13
C LEU A 58 4.15 6.59 -18.35
N TYR A 59 2.84 6.62 -18.16
CA TYR A 59 1.87 6.76 -19.25
C TYR A 59 2.08 8.06 -20.04
N ASP A 60 2.34 9.17 -19.35
CA ASP A 60 2.61 10.46 -19.99
C ASP A 60 3.86 10.40 -20.89
N LEU A 61 4.93 9.79 -20.40
CA LEU A 61 6.16 9.59 -21.18
C LEU A 61 5.94 8.68 -22.39
N PHE A 62 5.19 7.58 -22.26
CA PHE A 62 4.85 6.71 -23.39
C PHE A 62 4.00 7.41 -24.43
N SER A 63 3.04 8.22 -24.00
CA SER A 63 2.15 8.96 -24.91
C SER A 63 2.92 9.97 -25.75
N ASN A 64 3.97 10.56 -25.20
CA ASN A 64 4.81 11.55 -25.85
C ASN A 64 5.94 10.93 -26.72
N GLN A 65 6.21 9.62 -26.61
CA GLN A 65 7.26 8.90 -27.34
C GLN A 65 7.08 8.88 -28.86
N ASN A 66 5.85 9.04 -29.37
CA ASN A 66 5.53 9.06 -30.82
C ASN A 66 6.09 10.28 -31.57
N SER A 67 6.75 11.19 -30.91
CA SER A 67 7.43 12.35 -31.50
C SER A 67 8.89 12.04 -31.78
N THR A 68 9.15 11.05 -32.67
CA THR A 68 10.41 10.81 -33.37
C THR A 68 11.70 11.04 -32.57
N GLY A 69 12.23 10.01 -31.92
CA GLY A 69 13.68 9.78 -31.68
C GLY A 69 14.56 10.94 -31.19
N LYS A 70 13.99 11.96 -30.59
CA LYS A 70 14.69 13.15 -30.08
C LYS A 70 14.44 13.29 -28.58
N SER A 71 15.49 13.69 -27.87
CA SER A 71 15.37 14.26 -26.53
C SER A 71 14.22 15.27 -26.53
N THR A 72 13.13 14.96 -25.83
CA THR A 72 12.08 15.95 -25.57
C THR A 72 12.50 16.73 -24.35
N ASN A 73 12.78 18.00 -24.53
CA ASN A 73 12.90 18.95 -23.42
C ASN A 73 11.55 19.64 -23.31
N GLU A 74 10.67 19.05 -22.52
CA GLU A 74 9.54 19.78 -21.97
C GLU A 74 10.07 20.77 -20.90
N GLU A 75 9.30 21.78 -20.55
CA GLU A 75 9.77 22.80 -19.61
C GLU A 75 10.19 22.22 -18.24
N CYS A 76 9.66 21.06 -17.85
CA CYS A 76 9.86 20.49 -16.53
C CYS A 76 10.56 19.12 -16.51
N TYR A 77 10.69 18.40 -17.64
CA TYR A 77 11.46 17.16 -17.68
C TYR A 77 12.31 17.05 -18.95
N SER A 78 13.33 16.21 -18.87
CA SER A 78 14.14 15.80 -20.02
C SER A 78 14.20 14.29 -20.12
N ALA A 79 14.08 13.74 -21.33
CA ALA A 79 14.20 12.30 -21.55
C ALA A 79 15.26 12.00 -22.64
N VAL A 80 16.08 10.98 -22.38
CA VAL A 80 17.08 10.45 -23.29
C VAL A 80 16.68 9.04 -23.67
N TYR A 81 16.39 8.82 -24.94
CA TYR A 81 15.94 7.55 -25.49
C TYR A 81 17.08 6.75 -26.12
N SER A 82 17.00 5.44 -26.05
CA SER A 82 17.88 4.48 -26.67
C SER A 82 17.08 3.30 -27.25
N ASP A 83 17.73 2.38 -27.96
CA ASP A 83 17.09 1.17 -28.48
C ASP A 83 16.68 0.19 -27.34
N THR A 84 17.26 0.36 -26.15
CA THR A 84 17.03 -0.54 -25.00
C THR A 84 16.17 0.08 -23.90
N GLY A 85 15.68 1.32 -24.12
CA GLY A 85 14.89 2.02 -23.10
C GLY A 85 15.10 3.51 -23.13
N TYR A 86 14.79 4.18 -22.02
CA TYR A 86 15.02 5.62 -21.84
C TYR A 86 15.27 5.96 -20.37
N THR A 87 15.87 7.11 -20.15
CA THR A 87 15.99 7.73 -18.83
C THR A 87 15.36 9.11 -18.88
N ALA A 88 14.43 9.39 -17.98
CA ALA A 88 13.78 10.68 -17.80
C ALA A 88 14.15 11.29 -16.45
N THR A 89 14.46 12.59 -16.45
CA THR A 89 14.70 13.36 -15.24
C THR A 89 13.69 14.48 -15.14
N PHE A 90 12.94 14.49 -14.04
CA PHE A 90 11.86 15.42 -13.74
C PHE A 90 12.35 16.51 -12.79
N ASN A 91 11.86 17.71 -12.99
CA ASN A 91 12.15 18.86 -12.15
C ASN A 91 10.86 19.66 -11.96
N ASN A 92 10.17 19.39 -10.86
CA ASN A 92 8.93 20.04 -10.46
C ASN A 92 7.82 19.97 -11.53
N CYS A 93 7.61 18.79 -12.10
CA CYS A 93 6.58 18.52 -13.09
C CYS A 93 5.21 18.23 -12.47
N VAL A 94 4.16 18.83 -12.98
CA VAL A 94 2.79 18.44 -12.71
C VAL A 94 2.24 17.69 -13.93
N LEU A 95 2.08 16.38 -13.80
CA LEU A 95 1.65 15.48 -14.87
C LEU A 95 0.20 15.07 -14.62
N ASN A 96 -0.67 15.32 -15.57
CA ASN A 96 -2.09 14.88 -15.53
C ASN A 96 -2.80 15.12 -14.17
N GLY A 97 -2.50 16.25 -13.51
CA GLY A 97 -3.10 16.60 -12.21
C GLY A 97 -2.46 15.91 -10.98
N THR A 98 -1.31 15.24 -11.17
CA THR A 98 -0.54 14.72 -10.04
C THR A 98 0.05 15.86 -9.20
N ALA A 99 0.51 15.52 -7.98
CA ALA A 99 1.43 16.38 -7.25
C ALA A 99 2.74 16.57 -8.05
N SER A 100 3.56 17.54 -7.64
CA SER A 100 4.84 17.83 -8.30
C SER A 100 5.75 16.60 -8.33
N VAL A 101 6.21 16.23 -9.53
CA VAL A 101 7.10 15.09 -9.77
C VAL A 101 8.53 15.58 -9.92
N ASN A 102 9.46 14.91 -9.20
CA ASN A 102 10.90 15.17 -9.25
C ASN A 102 11.67 13.85 -9.27
N GLY A 103 12.95 13.89 -9.69
CA GLY A 103 13.85 12.72 -9.64
C GLY A 103 14.06 12.05 -10.99
N THR A 104 14.53 10.81 -10.94
CA THR A 104 14.94 10.07 -12.15
C THR A 104 14.17 8.76 -12.27
N LEU A 105 13.66 8.53 -13.48
CA LEU A 105 13.01 7.30 -13.91
C LEU A 105 13.82 6.71 -15.06
N THR A 106 14.18 5.43 -14.96
CA THR A 106 14.82 4.67 -16.03
C THR A 106 13.93 3.53 -16.46
N VAL A 107 13.60 3.47 -17.73
CA VAL A 107 12.84 2.35 -18.33
C VAL A 107 13.78 1.52 -19.18
N THR A 108 13.75 0.21 -18.99
CA THR A 108 14.50 -0.77 -19.77
C THR A 108 13.51 -1.72 -20.44
N TYR A 109 13.57 -1.82 -21.78
CA TYR A 109 12.74 -2.73 -22.54
C TYR A 109 13.30 -4.16 -22.46
N ASP A 110 12.43 -5.13 -22.27
CA ASP A 110 12.82 -6.53 -22.34
C ASP A 110 12.98 -6.94 -23.82
N GLN A 111 14.23 -7.15 -24.23
CA GLN A 111 14.59 -7.52 -25.60
C GLN A 111 14.38 -9.03 -25.88
N GLN A 112 14.18 -9.84 -24.87
CA GLN A 112 14.04 -11.31 -24.96
C GLN A 112 12.68 -11.80 -24.47
N GLY A 113 11.89 -10.93 -23.84
CA GLY A 113 10.58 -11.22 -23.32
C GLY A 113 9.45 -11.13 -24.34
N GLU A 114 8.24 -11.21 -23.86
CA GLU A 114 7.06 -10.99 -24.70
C GLU A 114 7.03 -9.54 -25.20
N ALA A 115 6.50 -9.34 -26.40
CA ALA A 115 6.38 -8.00 -26.97
C ALA A 115 5.57 -7.12 -26.03
N GLY A 116 6.21 -6.05 -25.53
CA GLY A 116 5.57 -5.11 -24.64
C GLY A 116 5.94 -5.24 -23.16
N SER A 117 6.96 -6.02 -22.80
CA SER A 117 7.47 -6.03 -21.44
C SER A 117 8.60 -5.01 -21.23
N PHE A 118 8.60 -4.39 -20.06
CA PHE A 118 9.63 -3.45 -19.64
C PHE A 118 9.74 -3.35 -18.12
N THR A 119 10.87 -2.84 -17.64
CA THR A 119 11.07 -2.54 -16.23
C THR A 119 11.34 -1.05 -16.06
N ALA A 120 10.59 -0.42 -15.16
CA ALA A 120 10.80 0.94 -14.71
C ALA A 120 11.53 0.93 -13.36
N SER A 121 12.61 1.69 -13.24
CA SER A 121 13.40 1.86 -12.02
C SER A 121 13.37 3.31 -11.58
N TYR A 122 13.13 3.51 -10.30
CA TYR A 122 12.96 4.80 -9.65
C TYR A 122 14.11 5.04 -8.67
N VAL A 123 14.78 6.17 -8.80
CA VAL A 123 15.87 6.56 -7.92
C VAL A 123 15.64 7.99 -7.47
N ASP A 124 15.47 8.16 -6.16
CA ASP A 124 15.13 9.44 -5.56
C ASP A 124 14.01 10.15 -6.34
N PHE A 125 12.98 9.39 -6.65
CA PHE A 125 11.82 9.84 -7.39
C PHE A 125 10.76 10.33 -6.41
N TYR A 126 10.24 11.52 -6.63
CA TYR A 126 9.28 12.16 -5.73
C TYR A 126 7.97 12.44 -6.44
N VAL A 127 6.88 12.16 -5.73
CA VAL A 127 5.53 12.65 -6.08
C VAL A 127 5.04 13.48 -4.90
N GLY A 128 5.01 14.79 -5.07
CA GLY A 128 4.88 15.72 -3.94
C GLY A 128 6.07 15.59 -2.99
N GLU A 129 5.80 15.31 -1.73
CA GLU A 129 6.82 15.12 -0.68
C GLU A 129 7.15 13.64 -0.44
N THR A 130 6.41 12.75 -1.08
CA THR A 130 6.62 11.30 -0.99
C THR A 130 7.77 10.86 -1.88
N LYS A 131 8.78 10.20 -1.29
CA LYS A 131 9.94 9.68 -1.99
C LYS A 131 9.76 8.21 -2.35
N ILE A 132 10.04 7.87 -3.61
CA ILE A 132 9.83 6.54 -4.17
C ILE A 132 11.16 6.02 -4.71
N ASN A 133 11.53 4.80 -4.30
CA ASN A 133 12.67 4.06 -4.83
C ASN A 133 12.23 2.63 -5.15
N GLY A 134 12.96 1.95 -6.04
CA GLY A 134 12.71 0.56 -6.38
C GLY A 134 12.42 0.36 -7.85
N SER A 135 11.69 -0.70 -8.18
CA SER A 135 11.38 -1.03 -9.56
C SER A 135 9.99 -1.66 -9.72
N ARG A 136 9.44 -1.48 -10.92
CA ARG A 136 8.25 -2.16 -11.41
C ARG A 136 8.51 -2.79 -12.75
N SER A 137 8.15 -4.05 -12.91
CA SER A 137 8.17 -4.75 -14.18
C SER A 137 6.76 -4.88 -14.72
N TYR A 138 6.58 -4.56 -15.99
CA TYR A 138 5.29 -4.53 -16.67
C TYR A 138 5.30 -5.52 -17.82
N VAL A 139 4.25 -6.33 -17.90
CA VAL A 139 3.93 -7.16 -19.05
C VAL A 139 2.52 -6.80 -19.48
N PHE A 140 2.33 -6.44 -20.74
CA PHE A 140 1.00 -6.12 -21.22
C PHE A 140 0.55 -7.10 -22.31
N SER A 141 -0.73 -7.39 -22.29
CA SER A 141 -1.40 -8.26 -23.24
C SER A 141 -2.74 -7.65 -23.65
N THR A 142 -3.22 -8.04 -24.79
CA THR A 142 -4.56 -7.69 -25.29
C THR A 142 -5.36 -8.97 -25.50
N ASN A 143 -6.66 -8.91 -25.25
CA ASN A 143 -7.54 -10.01 -25.65
C ASN A 143 -7.71 -10.09 -27.18
N THR A 144 -8.29 -11.19 -27.67
CA THR A 144 -8.34 -11.52 -29.11
C THR A 144 -9.14 -10.50 -29.93
N ASP A 145 -10.14 -9.87 -29.35
CA ASP A 145 -10.99 -8.86 -29.99
C ASP A 145 -10.53 -7.43 -29.74
N GLN A 146 -9.43 -7.26 -28.97
CA GLN A 146 -8.84 -5.97 -28.61
C GLN A 146 -9.81 -5.06 -27.82
N SER A 147 -10.82 -5.63 -27.16
CA SER A 147 -11.73 -4.90 -26.28
C SER A 147 -11.16 -4.64 -24.89
N SER A 148 -10.03 -5.25 -24.56
CA SER A 148 -9.33 -5.01 -23.31
C SER A 148 -7.82 -5.07 -23.44
N ILE A 149 -7.14 -4.35 -22.54
CA ILE A 149 -5.70 -4.41 -22.33
C ILE A 149 -5.47 -4.79 -20.88
N THR A 150 -4.62 -5.80 -20.64
CA THR A 150 -4.21 -6.22 -19.31
C THR A 150 -2.74 -5.89 -19.10
N PHE A 151 -2.45 -5.26 -17.97
CA PHE A 151 -1.11 -4.98 -17.47
C PHE A 151 -0.87 -5.87 -16.25
N GLU A 152 0.09 -6.78 -16.34
CA GLU A 152 0.64 -7.46 -15.17
C GLU A 152 1.82 -6.65 -14.65
N VAL A 153 1.75 -6.21 -13.40
CA VAL A 153 2.73 -5.34 -12.75
C VAL A 153 3.31 -6.08 -11.56
N THR A 154 4.62 -6.33 -11.60
CA THR A 154 5.36 -6.86 -10.45
C THR A 154 6.15 -5.72 -9.83
N SER A 155 5.85 -5.40 -8.57
CA SER A 155 6.45 -4.31 -7.79
C SER A 155 7.51 -4.82 -6.82
N ASP A 156 8.58 -4.05 -6.67
CA ASP A 156 9.56 -4.08 -5.58
C ASP A 156 9.90 -2.62 -5.26
N MET A 157 9.05 -2.00 -4.44
CA MET A 157 9.03 -0.57 -4.21
C MET A 157 9.24 -0.24 -2.74
N MET A 158 9.90 0.87 -2.50
CA MET A 158 10.06 1.48 -1.19
C MET A 158 9.58 2.94 -1.27
N VAL A 159 8.66 3.29 -0.41
CA VAL A 159 8.03 4.60 -0.32
C VAL A 159 8.37 5.22 1.03
N GLU A 160 8.98 6.39 1.02
CA GLU A 160 9.24 7.20 2.22
C GLU A 160 8.23 8.34 2.24
N MET A 161 7.38 8.34 3.25
CA MET A 161 6.32 9.34 3.46
C MET A 161 6.89 10.63 4.03
N GLU A 162 6.11 11.70 4.01
CA GLU A 162 6.50 13.03 4.54
C GLU A 162 6.91 12.99 6.02
N ASP A 163 6.28 12.14 6.82
CA ASP A 163 6.59 11.95 8.24
C ASP A 163 7.83 11.11 8.50
N GLY A 164 8.48 10.61 7.43
CA GLY A 164 9.65 9.74 7.47
C GLY A 164 9.33 8.26 7.70
N SER A 165 8.05 7.86 7.73
CA SER A 165 7.67 6.45 7.74
C SER A 165 8.02 5.80 6.39
N ILE A 166 8.41 4.53 6.45
CA ILE A 166 8.80 3.77 5.24
C ILE A 166 7.78 2.66 5.03
N ILE A 167 7.26 2.62 3.81
CA ILE A 167 6.36 1.58 3.34
C ILE A 167 7.06 0.83 2.21
N SER A 168 7.03 -0.50 2.21
CA SER A 168 7.42 -1.29 1.04
C SER A 168 6.21 -1.97 0.43
N ASP A 169 6.15 -1.98 -0.91
CA ASP A 169 5.12 -2.67 -1.72
C ASP A 169 5.81 -3.71 -2.61
N ASN A 170 5.53 -4.99 -2.35
CA ASN A 170 6.12 -6.10 -3.08
C ASN A 170 5.03 -7.09 -3.48
N GLY A 171 4.94 -7.40 -4.77
CA GLY A 171 3.97 -8.38 -5.26
C GLY A 171 3.60 -8.18 -6.71
N THR A 172 2.57 -8.90 -7.14
CA THR A 172 2.09 -8.84 -8.51
C THR A 172 0.61 -8.45 -8.52
N LYS A 173 0.29 -7.45 -9.33
CA LYS A 173 -1.06 -6.97 -9.61
C LYS A 173 -1.34 -7.09 -11.10
N SER A 174 -2.57 -7.45 -11.44
CA SER A 174 -3.06 -7.46 -12.82
C SER A 174 -4.12 -6.39 -12.95
N THR A 175 -3.86 -5.38 -13.77
CA THR A 175 -4.82 -4.31 -14.08
C THR A 175 -5.34 -4.50 -15.49
N THR A 176 -6.64 -4.67 -15.64
CA THR A 176 -7.30 -4.78 -16.95
C THR A 176 -8.15 -3.55 -17.23
N ILE A 177 -7.91 -2.91 -18.36
CA ILE A 177 -8.74 -1.83 -18.88
C ILE A 177 -9.64 -2.43 -19.96
N THR A 178 -10.95 -2.29 -19.82
CA THR A 178 -11.96 -2.74 -20.78
C THR A 178 -12.57 -1.54 -21.50
N PHE A 179 -12.62 -1.62 -22.83
CA PHE A 179 -13.09 -0.55 -23.72
C PHE A 179 -14.49 -0.88 -24.27
N GLU A 180 -15.46 -0.95 -23.37
CA GLU A 180 -16.87 -1.07 -23.75
C GLU A 180 -17.55 0.31 -23.83
N ASP A 181 -18.88 0.35 -23.92
CA ASP A 181 -19.65 1.60 -23.95
C ASP A 181 -19.33 2.53 -22.76
N THR A 182 -19.05 1.94 -21.59
CA THR A 182 -18.53 2.63 -20.42
C THR A 182 -17.20 1.97 -20.05
N PRO A 183 -16.06 2.60 -20.38
CA PRO A 183 -14.78 2.03 -20.07
C PRO A 183 -14.57 1.85 -18.55
N THR A 184 -14.06 0.69 -18.18
CA THR A 184 -13.78 0.32 -16.79
C THR A 184 -12.35 -0.15 -16.64
N TYR A 185 -11.85 -0.11 -15.41
CA TYR A 185 -10.64 -0.84 -15.04
C TYR A 185 -10.93 -1.81 -13.90
N SER A 186 -10.18 -2.89 -13.85
CA SER A 186 -10.21 -3.85 -12.76
C SER A 186 -8.80 -4.17 -12.28
N ILE A 187 -8.67 -4.45 -10.99
CA ILE A 187 -7.41 -4.84 -10.35
C ILE A 187 -7.62 -6.20 -9.69
N ASP A 188 -6.71 -7.13 -9.96
CA ASP A 188 -6.58 -8.43 -9.32
C ASP A 188 -5.16 -8.63 -8.82
N GLY A 189 -4.94 -9.55 -7.89
CA GLY A 189 -3.59 -9.90 -7.48
C GLY A 189 -3.41 -10.18 -6.00
N THR A 190 -2.13 -10.33 -5.66
CA THR A 190 -1.68 -10.51 -4.29
C THR A 190 -0.36 -9.78 -4.10
N TRP A 191 -0.27 -9.00 -3.03
CA TRP A 191 0.94 -8.26 -2.70
C TRP A 191 1.15 -8.14 -1.20
N THR A 192 2.32 -7.70 -0.82
CA THR A 192 2.73 -7.52 0.57
C THR A 192 3.15 -6.07 0.78
N VAL A 193 2.59 -5.47 1.80
CA VAL A 193 2.99 -4.14 2.28
C VAL A 193 3.70 -4.32 3.61
N VAL A 194 4.84 -3.66 3.80
CA VAL A 194 5.50 -3.57 5.11
C VAL A 194 5.42 -2.12 5.58
N TYR A 195 4.79 -1.92 6.73
CA TYR A 195 4.60 -0.61 7.35
C TYR A 195 4.88 -0.71 8.85
N GLU A 196 5.72 0.17 9.40
CA GLU A 196 6.11 0.20 10.82
C GLU A 196 6.59 -1.17 11.36
N GLY A 197 7.30 -1.94 10.52
CA GLY A 197 7.82 -3.26 10.87
C GLY A 197 6.77 -4.38 10.87
N ASN A 198 5.51 -4.10 10.60
CA ASN A 198 4.46 -5.07 10.40
C ASN A 198 4.34 -5.46 8.92
N THR A 199 4.04 -6.71 8.66
CA THR A 199 3.82 -7.24 7.31
C THR A 199 2.32 -7.48 7.10
N TYR A 200 1.78 -6.85 6.06
CA TYR A 200 0.41 -6.98 5.62
C TYR A 200 0.38 -7.72 4.29
N ASN A 201 -0.35 -8.83 4.22
CA ASN A 201 -0.58 -9.53 2.96
C ASN A 201 -1.96 -9.14 2.44
N VAL A 202 -1.98 -8.61 1.23
CA VAL A 202 -3.20 -8.20 0.54
C VAL A 202 -3.52 -9.23 -0.53
N MET A 203 -4.78 -9.64 -0.60
CA MET A 203 -5.29 -10.58 -1.59
C MET A 203 -6.65 -10.11 -2.07
N VAL A 204 -6.78 -9.86 -3.35
CA VAL A 204 -8.06 -9.57 -4.00
C VAL A 204 -8.87 -10.86 -4.06
N ASN A 205 -10.09 -10.84 -3.54
CA ASN A 205 -11.02 -11.98 -3.59
C ASN A 205 -11.99 -11.85 -4.77
N SER A 206 -12.54 -10.65 -4.94
CA SER A 206 -13.36 -10.27 -6.10
C SER A 206 -12.72 -9.07 -6.76
N SER A 207 -12.49 -9.11 -8.06
CA SER A 207 -11.79 -8.05 -8.80
C SER A 207 -12.25 -6.66 -8.37
N LEU A 208 -11.31 -5.84 -7.97
CA LEU A 208 -11.55 -4.45 -7.61
C LEU A 208 -11.82 -3.67 -8.88
N THR A 209 -13.00 -3.08 -9.04
CA THR A 209 -13.37 -2.42 -10.30
C THR A 209 -13.80 -0.98 -10.10
N SER A 210 -13.61 -0.19 -11.16
CA SER A 210 -14.18 1.15 -11.23
C SER A 210 -14.35 1.62 -12.67
N GLY A 211 -15.24 2.61 -12.88
CA GLY A 211 -15.38 3.31 -14.14
C GLY A 211 -14.24 4.29 -14.38
N ILE A 212 -13.79 4.44 -15.63
CA ILE A 212 -12.81 5.48 -15.98
C ILE A 212 -13.46 6.86 -15.73
N GLY A 213 -12.83 7.64 -14.85
CA GLY A 213 -13.33 8.93 -14.37
C GLY A 213 -13.86 8.91 -12.94
N CYS A 214 -13.95 7.73 -12.32
CA CYS A 214 -14.09 7.61 -10.86
C CYS A 214 -12.71 7.58 -10.23
N ASN A 215 -12.51 8.36 -9.17
CA ASN A 215 -11.23 8.45 -8.45
C ASN A 215 -11.05 7.33 -7.42
N TYR A 216 -12.05 6.49 -7.22
CA TYR A 216 -12.08 5.45 -6.19
C TYR A 216 -12.36 4.09 -6.81
N ILE A 217 -11.91 3.03 -6.16
CA ILE A 217 -12.45 1.69 -6.39
C ILE A 217 -13.92 1.73 -5.98
N SER A 218 -14.81 1.25 -6.83
CA SER A 218 -16.26 1.34 -6.60
C SER A 218 -16.93 -0.01 -6.35
N SER A 219 -16.23 -1.13 -6.60
CA SER A 219 -16.74 -2.46 -6.26
C SER A 219 -15.62 -3.50 -6.18
N GLY A 220 -15.96 -4.66 -5.67
CA GLY A 220 -15.04 -5.75 -5.39
C GLY A 220 -14.60 -5.78 -3.93
N ASP A 221 -13.85 -6.80 -3.57
CA ASP A 221 -13.36 -6.96 -2.20
C ASP A 221 -11.96 -7.57 -2.14
N MET A 222 -11.27 -7.25 -1.07
CA MET A 222 -9.96 -7.83 -0.78
C MET A 222 -9.79 -8.12 0.71
N ASN A 223 -8.88 -9.01 1.02
CA ASN A 223 -8.45 -9.29 2.39
C ASN A 223 -7.09 -8.67 2.68
N ILE A 224 -6.96 -8.00 3.82
CA ILE A 224 -5.70 -7.56 4.39
C ILE A 224 -5.42 -8.41 5.62
N SER A 225 -4.28 -9.11 5.64
CA SER A 225 -3.93 -10.04 6.71
C SER A 225 -2.62 -9.63 7.39
N LYS A 226 -2.62 -9.62 8.74
CA LYS A 226 -1.47 -9.36 9.60
C LYS A 226 -1.45 -10.36 10.74
N ASN A 227 -0.34 -11.09 10.94
CA ASN A 227 -0.13 -12.01 12.06
C ASN A 227 -1.28 -13.02 12.29
N GLY A 228 -1.90 -13.51 11.20
CA GLY A 228 -2.99 -14.50 11.25
C GLY A 228 -4.38 -13.91 11.45
N LEU A 229 -4.53 -12.61 11.66
CA LEU A 229 -5.79 -11.90 11.53
C LEU A 229 -6.00 -11.46 10.08
N SER A 230 -7.25 -11.38 9.67
CA SER A 230 -7.63 -10.90 8.34
C SER A 230 -8.85 -9.99 8.44
N VAL A 231 -8.78 -8.83 7.80
CA VAL A 231 -9.89 -7.89 7.63
C VAL A 231 -10.29 -7.93 6.16
N ASN A 232 -11.57 -8.05 5.88
CA ASN A 232 -12.10 -7.88 4.53
C ASN A 232 -12.42 -6.40 4.32
N VAL A 233 -12.09 -5.89 3.14
CA VAL A 233 -12.41 -4.53 2.68
C VAL A 233 -13.31 -4.68 1.48
N ASP A 234 -14.56 -4.26 1.59
CA ASP A 234 -15.58 -4.25 0.53
C ASP A 234 -15.75 -2.82 0.01
N PHE A 235 -15.56 -2.63 -1.29
CA PHE A 235 -15.62 -1.33 -1.97
C PHE A 235 -17.01 -1.01 -2.53
N GLY A 236 -18.03 -1.78 -2.17
CA GLY A 236 -19.42 -1.46 -2.48
C GLY A 236 -19.95 -2.07 -3.78
N ASP A 237 -21.00 -1.44 -4.30
CA ASP A 237 -21.88 -1.97 -5.34
C ASP A 237 -21.67 -1.39 -6.76
N GLY A 238 -20.62 -0.58 -6.94
CA GLY A 238 -20.32 0.11 -8.18
C GLY A 238 -20.64 1.61 -8.17
N THR A 239 -21.16 2.13 -7.06
CA THR A 239 -21.31 3.58 -6.88
C THR A 239 -19.95 4.24 -6.74
N CYS A 240 -19.70 5.33 -7.47
CA CYS A 240 -18.46 6.07 -7.36
C CYS A 240 -18.50 6.99 -6.15
N ASP A 241 -18.05 6.49 -5.02
CA ASP A 241 -17.89 7.24 -3.77
C ASP A 241 -16.56 6.87 -3.09
N ASP A 242 -16.25 7.51 -1.99
CA ASP A 242 -15.02 7.36 -1.23
C ASP A 242 -15.18 6.44 -0.01
N VAL A 243 -16.20 5.57 0.01
CA VAL A 243 -16.53 4.73 1.15
C VAL A 243 -16.16 3.27 0.89
N ALA A 244 -15.59 2.62 1.90
CA ALA A 244 -15.43 1.18 1.94
C ALA A 244 -15.90 0.62 3.29
N THR A 245 -16.34 -0.63 3.31
CA THR A 245 -16.75 -1.33 4.51
C THR A 245 -15.66 -2.33 4.94
N LEU A 246 -15.19 -2.19 6.16
CA LEU A 246 -14.29 -3.15 6.80
C LEU A 246 -15.12 -4.21 7.54
N THR A 247 -14.81 -5.48 7.34
CA THR A 247 -15.37 -6.56 8.13
C THR A 247 -14.24 -7.26 8.89
N TYR A 248 -14.28 -7.15 10.21
CA TYR A 248 -13.30 -7.75 11.12
C TYR A 248 -13.59 -9.24 11.39
N PRO A 249 -12.60 -10.03 11.87
CA PRO A 249 -12.77 -11.46 12.13
C PRO A 249 -13.89 -11.80 13.11
N ASN A 250 -14.26 -10.88 13.99
CA ASN A 250 -15.36 -11.03 14.94
C ASN A 250 -16.75 -10.68 14.35
N GLY A 251 -16.80 -10.33 13.06
CA GLY A 251 -18.01 -9.95 12.35
C GLY A 251 -18.48 -8.51 12.60
N VAL A 252 -17.66 -7.68 13.25
CA VAL A 252 -17.92 -6.24 13.36
C VAL A 252 -17.64 -5.59 12.01
N GLU A 253 -18.53 -4.70 11.58
CA GLU A 253 -18.40 -3.90 10.38
C GLU A 253 -18.14 -2.44 10.74
N GLU A 254 -17.33 -1.77 9.95
CA GLU A 254 -16.97 -0.35 10.09
C GLU A 254 -16.84 0.29 8.71
N GLU A 255 -17.43 1.46 8.53
CA GLU A 255 -17.21 2.25 7.30
C GLU A 255 -15.98 3.12 7.44
N ILE A 256 -15.16 3.16 6.40
CA ILE A 256 -14.00 4.04 6.30
C ILE A 256 -14.08 4.93 5.06
N THR A 257 -13.46 6.10 5.14
CA THR A 257 -13.22 6.97 3.99
C THR A 257 -11.89 6.64 3.37
N LEU A 258 -11.87 6.37 2.06
CA LEU A 258 -10.68 5.93 1.33
C LEU A 258 -9.62 7.02 1.17
N ARG A 259 -10.03 8.28 1.18
CA ARG A 259 -9.13 9.46 1.15
C ARG A 259 -9.67 10.55 2.06
N ASP A 260 -8.78 11.22 2.72
CA ASP A 260 -9.06 12.46 3.48
C ASP A 260 -8.91 13.69 2.57
#